data_53e8b7270c0bc55b4b2a6ce2b34b48e9
#
_entry.id   53e8b7270c0bc55b4b2a6ce2b34b48e9
#
_cell.length_a   1.000
_cell.length_b   1.000
_cell.length_c   1.000
_cell.angle_alpha   90.00
_cell.angle_beta   90.00
_cell.angle_gamma   90.00
#
_symmetry.space_group_name_H-M   'P 1'
#
loop_
_entity.id
_entity.type
_entity.pdbx_description
1 polymer ?
#
loop_
_entity_poly.entity_id
_entity_poly.type
_entity_poly.pdbx_seq_one_letter_code
_entity_poly.pdbx_strand_id
1 'polypeptide(L)'
;MKYDRIEGIDKDISKLVMGCDNQDDINEASKLWDHWIEVGGNMFDTAFIYGGGNHEKVLGQWLKNNNNRQDVLILGKGAHTPDCNPEAISKQLTISLERMNTDYVDVYIMHRDNTDYPVEEFMDVLNQEKEKGRIKIFGGSNWTIERFKEGNAWAQKNNKQEMSILNNNLALAKMINPLWSGCLSSNVDETLDYLNSTQKSHMSWSSQARGYFLDDKITNEIEKKITDAESSWRKPGENSSGPISCYDSEDNRERKKRAMELAEKKGCSAHNIAASWTINQSFPSFALIGPRTINELDTTLPCLDIELTKEEINWLNLS
;
A
#
# COMPACT_ATOMS: atom_id res chain seq x y z
N MET A 1 12.87 -13.28 4.01
CA MET A 1 11.89 -12.48 3.21
C MET A 1 11.38 -13.33 2.04
N LYS A 2 10.10 -13.21 1.64
CA LYS A 2 9.56 -13.76 0.39
C LYS A 2 9.47 -12.64 -0.64
N TYR A 3 9.61 -12.99 -1.92
CA TYR A 3 9.62 -12.04 -3.03
C TYR A 3 8.64 -12.46 -4.13
N ASP A 4 8.29 -11.51 -4.99
CA ASP A 4 7.52 -11.72 -6.21
C ASP A 4 7.99 -10.73 -7.28
N ARG A 5 7.48 -10.90 -8.52
CA ARG A 5 7.85 -10.07 -9.67
C ARG A 5 6.69 -9.26 -10.18
N ILE A 6 7.00 -8.07 -10.66
CA ILE A 6 6.06 -7.25 -11.45
C ILE A 6 6.74 -6.92 -12.77
N GLU A 7 6.04 -7.16 -13.87
CA GLU A 7 6.54 -6.85 -15.21
C GLU A 7 6.92 -5.36 -15.31
N GLY A 8 8.12 -5.10 -15.85
CA GLY A 8 8.69 -3.75 -15.95
C GLY A 8 9.56 -3.34 -14.76
N ILE A 9 9.71 -4.19 -13.74
CA ILE A 9 10.67 -4.04 -12.65
C ILE A 9 11.73 -5.16 -12.75
N ASP A 10 13.00 -4.77 -12.83
CA ASP A 10 14.12 -5.71 -13.06
C ASP A 10 14.53 -6.51 -11.81
N LYS A 11 13.99 -6.16 -10.65
CA LYS A 11 14.30 -6.78 -9.36
C LYS A 11 13.12 -7.56 -8.81
N ASP A 12 13.42 -8.60 -8.04
CA ASP A 12 12.43 -9.24 -7.20
C ASP A 12 12.00 -8.27 -6.08
N ILE A 13 10.70 -8.19 -5.81
CA ILE A 13 10.09 -7.25 -4.87
C ILE A 13 9.70 -8.01 -3.61
N SER A 14 10.10 -7.53 -2.43
CA SER A 14 9.67 -8.11 -1.16
C SER A 14 8.13 -8.08 -1.03
N LYS A 15 7.53 -9.20 -0.61
CA LYS A 15 6.06 -9.34 -0.43
C LYS A 15 5.50 -8.34 0.58
N LEU A 16 6.31 -7.93 1.54
CA LEU A 16 6.02 -6.80 2.40
C LEU A 16 6.68 -5.54 1.82
N VAL A 17 6.04 -4.40 1.96
CA VAL A 17 6.52 -3.09 1.49
C VAL A 17 6.54 -2.14 2.66
N MET A 18 7.67 -1.47 2.92
CA MET A 18 7.86 -0.56 4.05
C MET A 18 7.17 0.77 3.79
N GLY A 19 6.12 1.09 4.56
CA GLY A 19 5.49 2.41 4.57
C GLY A 19 6.36 3.45 5.28
N CYS A 20 6.50 4.62 4.67
CA CYS A 20 7.29 5.74 5.23
C CYS A 20 6.40 6.84 5.83
N ASP A 21 5.09 6.64 5.94
CA ASP A 21 4.12 7.66 6.34
C ASP A 21 4.13 8.04 7.84
N ASN A 22 5.02 7.42 8.61
CA ASN A 22 5.13 7.60 10.07
C ASN A 22 6.58 7.80 10.55
N GLN A 23 7.51 8.17 9.65
CA GLN A 23 8.92 8.35 9.95
C GLN A 23 9.34 9.82 9.71
N ASP A 24 9.28 10.62 10.76
CA ASP A 24 9.56 12.07 10.72
C ASP A 24 11.03 12.42 11.05
N ASP A 25 11.73 11.56 11.76
CA ASP A 25 13.12 11.74 12.20
C ASP A 25 14.06 10.76 11.53
N ILE A 26 15.17 11.27 10.97
CA ILE A 26 16.16 10.47 10.23
C ILE A 26 16.85 9.42 11.10
N ASN A 27 17.10 9.69 12.39
CA ASN A 27 17.83 8.76 13.23
C ASN A 27 16.95 7.55 13.59
N GLU A 28 15.67 7.77 13.86
CA GLU A 28 14.72 6.67 14.12
C GLU A 28 14.38 5.94 12.83
N ALA A 29 14.15 6.65 11.73
CA ALA A 29 13.91 6.06 10.42
C ALA A 29 15.09 5.17 9.98
N SER A 30 16.33 5.64 10.13
CA SER A 30 17.53 4.87 9.75
C SER A 30 17.61 3.54 10.48
N LYS A 31 17.39 3.51 11.80
CA LYS A 31 17.42 2.26 12.58
C LYS A 31 16.42 1.23 12.04
N LEU A 32 15.19 1.68 11.75
CA LEU A 32 14.15 0.80 11.23
C LEU A 32 14.43 0.35 9.80
N TRP A 33 14.87 1.27 8.94
CA TRP A 33 15.08 0.98 7.52
C TRP A 33 16.37 0.20 7.27
N ASP A 34 17.43 0.39 8.08
CA ASP A 34 18.62 -0.46 8.05
C ASP A 34 18.26 -1.90 8.45
N HIS A 35 17.48 -2.07 9.52
CA HIS A 35 16.98 -3.38 9.91
C HIS A 35 16.04 -3.99 8.84
N TRP A 36 15.21 -3.17 8.19
CA TRP A 36 14.38 -3.61 7.06
C TRP A 36 15.20 -4.22 5.92
N ILE A 37 16.33 -3.59 5.57
CA ILE A 37 17.28 -4.13 4.58
C ILE A 37 17.95 -5.42 5.09
N GLU A 38 18.37 -5.45 6.34
CA GLU A 38 19.01 -6.64 6.96
C GLU A 38 18.11 -7.87 6.92
N VAL A 39 16.79 -7.72 7.15
CA VAL A 39 15.83 -8.83 7.06
C VAL A 39 15.38 -9.14 5.62
N GLY A 40 15.98 -8.47 4.64
CA GLY A 40 15.78 -8.71 3.20
C GLY A 40 14.63 -7.91 2.55
N GLY A 41 14.07 -6.93 3.24
CA GLY A 41 13.13 -6.00 2.62
C GLY A 41 13.84 -5.08 1.63
N ASN A 42 13.18 -4.71 0.55
CA ASN A 42 13.83 -3.89 -0.49
C ASN A 42 12.94 -2.83 -1.12
N MET A 43 11.67 -2.72 -0.71
CA MET A 43 10.75 -1.74 -1.28
C MET A 43 10.19 -0.81 -0.20
N PHE A 44 10.13 0.48 -0.54
CA PHE A 44 9.62 1.57 0.29
C PHE A 44 8.41 2.23 -0.38
N ASP A 45 7.39 2.56 0.42
CA ASP A 45 6.17 3.26 0.00
C ASP A 45 6.13 4.65 0.61
N THR A 46 6.08 5.67 -0.24
CA THR A 46 5.97 7.07 0.17
C THR A 46 4.96 7.84 -0.68
N ALA A 47 4.67 9.10 -0.33
CA ALA A 47 3.80 9.96 -1.11
C ALA A 47 4.17 11.44 -0.96
N PHE A 48 3.89 12.21 -2.01
CA PHE A 48 4.06 13.67 -2.07
C PHE A 48 3.48 14.40 -0.87
N ILE A 49 2.31 13.95 -0.38
CA ILE A 49 1.59 14.60 0.72
C ILE A 49 2.01 14.15 2.11
N TYR A 50 2.75 13.03 2.25
CA TYR A 50 3.07 12.48 3.56
C TYR A 50 3.96 13.42 4.37
N GLY A 51 3.50 13.76 5.59
CA GLY A 51 4.19 14.72 6.46
C GLY A 51 4.45 16.08 5.79
N GLY A 52 3.57 16.52 4.85
CA GLY A 52 3.81 17.73 4.08
C GLY A 52 5.07 17.69 3.21
N GLY A 53 5.51 16.46 2.86
CA GLY A 53 6.74 16.19 2.09
C GLY A 53 7.98 15.93 2.94
N ASN A 54 7.85 15.92 4.29
CA ASN A 54 8.97 15.60 5.17
C ASN A 54 9.41 14.15 5.03
N HIS A 55 8.46 13.21 4.90
CA HIS A 55 8.78 11.77 4.80
C HIS A 55 9.61 11.46 3.53
N GLU A 56 9.33 12.11 2.41
CA GLU A 56 10.17 12.00 1.21
C GLU A 56 11.58 12.55 1.43
N LYS A 57 11.72 13.66 2.18
CA LYS A 57 13.05 14.23 2.51
C LYS A 57 13.85 13.31 3.44
N VAL A 58 13.20 12.71 4.44
CA VAL A 58 13.82 11.74 5.35
C VAL A 58 14.29 10.51 4.56
N LEU A 59 13.44 9.97 3.66
CA LEU A 59 13.83 8.86 2.78
C LEU A 59 15.02 9.24 1.89
N GLY A 60 14.98 10.42 1.26
CA GLY A 60 16.07 10.92 0.41
C GLY A 60 17.38 11.12 1.16
N GLN A 61 17.33 11.58 2.42
CA GLN A 61 18.52 11.68 3.27
C GLN A 61 19.09 10.31 3.61
N TRP A 62 18.23 9.32 3.95
CA TRP A 62 18.65 7.95 4.22
C TRP A 62 19.29 7.29 2.99
N LEU A 63 18.67 7.42 1.81
CA LEU A 63 19.22 6.92 0.54
C LEU A 63 20.60 7.50 0.24
N LYS A 64 20.77 8.81 0.46
CA LYS A 64 22.06 9.50 0.26
C LYS A 64 23.11 9.03 1.26
N ASN A 65 22.77 8.91 2.53
CA ASN A 65 23.69 8.49 3.59
C ASN A 65 24.23 7.07 3.34
N ASN A 66 23.38 6.18 2.83
CA ASN A 66 23.73 4.77 2.58
C ASN A 66 24.24 4.52 1.14
N ASN A 67 24.11 5.49 0.23
CA ASN A 67 24.44 5.35 -1.19
C ASN A 67 23.80 4.10 -1.82
N ASN A 68 22.56 3.79 -1.45
CA ASN A 68 21.88 2.53 -1.75
C ASN A 68 20.65 2.67 -2.65
N ARG A 69 20.47 3.83 -3.34
CA ARG A 69 19.31 4.04 -4.23
C ARG A 69 19.14 2.91 -5.25
N GLN A 70 20.24 2.37 -5.75
CA GLN A 70 20.24 1.28 -6.74
C GLN A 70 19.84 -0.09 -6.15
N ASP A 71 19.94 -0.25 -4.83
CA ASP A 71 19.66 -1.52 -4.16
C ASP A 71 18.20 -1.66 -3.76
N VAL A 72 17.49 -0.55 -3.65
CA VAL A 72 16.09 -0.49 -3.20
C VAL A 72 15.13 -0.11 -4.31
N LEU A 73 13.85 -0.37 -4.07
CA LEU A 73 12.72 0.01 -4.91
C LEU A 73 11.88 1.07 -4.19
N ILE A 74 11.43 2.08 -4.92
CA ILE A 74 10.59 3.15 -4.38
C ILE A 74 9.26 3.17 -5.11
N LEU A 75 8.17 3.08 -4.32
CA LEU A 75 6.83 3.43 -4.72
C LEU A 75 6.54 4.84 -4.23
N GLY A 76 6.50 5.78 -5.16
CA GLY A 76 6.08 7.17 -4.90
C GLY A 76 4.63 7.39 -5.33
N LYS A 77 3.93 8.29 -4.64
CA LYS A 77 2.54 8.65 -4.97
C LYS A 77 2.38 10.16 -5.08
N GLY A 78 1.55 10.58 -6.04
CA GLY A 78 1.14 11.99 -6.22
C GLY A 78 -0.27 12.11 -6.77
N ALA A 79 -0.67 13.28 -7.21
CA ALA A 79 -2.02 13.59 -7.68
C ALA A 79 -3.10 13.20 -6.65
N HIS A 80 -2.97 13.74 -5.43
CA HIS A 80 -3.99 13.64 -4.38
C HIS A 80 -4.90 14.87 -4.41
N THR A 81 -6.16 14.72 -4.03
CA THR A 81 -7.08 15.84 -3.86
C THR A 81 -6.51 16.93 -2.92
N PRO A 82 -6.69 18.22 -3.20
CA PRO A 82 -7.49 18.79 -4.30
C PRO A 82 -6.78 18.82 -5.66
N ASP A 83 -5.47 18.54 -5.72
CA ASP A 83 -4.64 18.68 -6.92
C ASP A 83 -4.58 17.34 -7.71
N CYS A 84 -5.71 16.64 -7.82
CA CYS A 84 -5.79 15.41 -8.61
C CYS A 84 -6.19 15.76 -10.06
N ASN A 85 -5.17 16.08 -10.88
CA ASN A 85 -5.30 16.39 -12.29
C ASN A 85 -4.03 15.97 -13.06
N PRO A 86 -4.09 15.85 -14.40
CA PRO A 86 -2.94 15.42 -15.22
C PRO A 86 -1.66 16.24 -15.01
N GLU A 87 -1.79 17.58 -14.91
CA GLU A 87 -0.64 18.47 -14.72
C GLU A 87 0.06 18.23 -13.37
N ALA A 88 -0.70 17.93 -12.34
CA ALA A 88 -0.17 17.66 -11.00
C ALA A 88 0.78 16.45 -10.97
N ILE A 89 0.61 15.45 -11.84
CA ILE A 89 1.48 14.27 -11.91
C ILE A 89 2.93 14.70 -12.12
N SER A 90 3.21 15.38 -13.24
CA SER A 90 4.58 15.79 -13.60
C SER A 90 5.18 16.78 -12.61
N LYS A 91 4.37 17.73 -12.13
CA LYS A 91 4.79 18.77 -11.18
C LYS A 91 5.15 18.15 -9.82
N GLN A 92 4.27 17.34 -9.26
CA GLN A 92 4.50 16.72 -7.95
C GLN A 92 5.61 15.67 -8.03
N LEU A 93 5.69 14.88 -9.10
CA LEU A 93 6.80 13.93 -9.31
C LEU A 93 8.16 14.66 -9.32
N THR A 94 8.27 15.80 -9.99
CA THR A 94 9.51 16.59 -10.00
C THR A 94 9.92 16.98 -8.57
N ILE A 95 9.01 17.51 -7.78
CA ILE A 95 9.26 17.88 -6.39
C ILE A 95 9.61 16.65 -5.52
N SER A 96 8.92 15.53 -5.72
CA SER A 96 9.18 14.27 -5.00
C SER A 96 10.58 13.75 -5.30
N LEU A 97 11.01 13.76 -6.55
CA LEU A 97 12.37 13.34 -6.95
C LEU A 97 13.44 14.24 -6.32
N GLU A 98 13.23 15.55 -6.31
CA GLU A 98 14.12 16.51 -5.63
C GLU A 98 14.20 16.22 -4.12
N ARG A 99 13.07 16.01 -3.44
CA ARG A 99 13.01 15.68 -2.00
C ARG A 99 13.72 14.38 -1.68
N MET A 100 13.55 13.36 -2.51
CA MET A 100 14.18 12.05 -2.34
C MET A 100 15.61 11.99 -2.88
N ASN A 101 16.13 13.06 -3.48
CA ASN A 101 17.47 13.13 -4.07
C ASN A 101 17.74 11.95 -5.03
N THR A 102 16.80 11.71 -5.94
CA THR A 102 16.86 10.65 -6.96
C THR A 102 16.27 11.13 -8.27
N ASP A 103 16.68 10.54 -9.39
CA ASP A 103 16.20 10.89 -10.72
C ASP A 103 14.94 10.11 -11.13
N TYR A 104 14.58 9.06 -10.39
CA TYR A 104 13.44 8.21 -10.71
C TYR A 104 12.84 7.52 -9.48
N VAL A 105 11.58 7.10 -9.61
CA VAL A 105 10.95 6.08 -8.76
C VAL A 105 10.67 4.83 -9.58
N ASP A 106 10.67 3.66 -8.94
CA ASP A 106 10.42 2.39 -9.63
C ASP A 106 8.94 2.22 -9.94
N VAL A 107 8.08 2.61 -9.02
CA VAL A 107 6.64 2.60 -9.17
C VAL A 107 6.09 3.99 -8.87
N TYR A 108 5.25 4.52 -9.76
CA TYR A 108 4.48 5.73 -9.48
C TYR A 108 2.99 5.42 -9.42
N ILE A 109 2.35 5.81 -8.32
CA ILE A 109 0.93 5.58 -8.11
C ILE A 109 0.19 6.92 -8.08
N MET A 110 -0.84 7.08 -8.91
CA MET A 110 -1.81 8.13 -8.70
C MET A 110 -2.53 7.90 -7.37
N HIS A 111 -2.41 8.85 -6.43
CA HIS A 111 -2.88 8.68 -5.05
C HIS A 111 -4.41 8.72 -4.94
N ARG A 112 -5.09 9.35 -5.92
CA ARG A 112 -6.54 9.41 -6.10
C ARG A 112 -6.88 9.38 -7.59
N ASP A 113 -8.14 9.09 -7.88
CA ASP A 113 -8.74 9.37 -9.19
C ASP A 113 -9.53 10.69 -9.14
N ASN A 114 -9.76 11.27 -10.32
CA ASN A 114 -10.66 12.40 -10.51
C ASN A 114 -11.41 12.20 -11.82
N THR A 115 -12.66 11.82 -11.71
CA THR A 115 -13.54 11.54 -12.87
C THR A 115 -13.98 12.78 -13.65
N ASP A 116 -13.65 13.99 -13.19
CA ASP A 116 -13.85 15.24 -13.95
C ASP A 116 -12.90 15.34 -15.15
N TYR A 117 -11.85 14.50 -15.17
CA TYR A 117 -10.88 14.40 -16.28
C TYR A 117 -11.06 13.07 -17.02
N PRO A 118 -10.98 13.06 -18.37
CA PRO A 118 -10.87 11.85 -19.15
C PRO A 118 -9.68 11.00 -18.69
N VAL A 119 -9.82 9.67 -18.63
CA VAL A 119 -8.77 8.78 -18.15
C VAL A 119 -7.52 8.84 -19.02
N GLU A 120 -7.68 9.04 -20.32
CA GLU A 120 -6.62 9.18 -21.29
C GLU A 120 -5.63 10.30 -20.97
N GLU A 121 -6.08 11.41 -20.41
CA GLU A 121 -5.21 12.52 -20.03
C GLU A 121 -4.23 12.11 -18.92
N PHE A 122 -4.68 11.35 -17.94
CA PHE A 122 -3.82 10.75 -16.92
C PHE A 122 -2.85 9.73 -17.50
N MET A 123 -3.38 8.84 -18.36
CA MET A 123 -2.58 7.77 -18.98
C MET A 123 -1.50 8.34 -19.90
N ASP A 124 -1.77 9.41 -20.63
CA ASP A 124 -0.80 10.09 -21.48
C ASP A 124 0.36 10.67 -20.66
N VAL A 125 0.06 11.39 -19.57
CA VAL A 125 1.10 11.98 -18.72
C VAL A 125 1.94 10.90 -18.05
N LEU A 126 1.33 9.84 -17.52
CA LEU A 126 2.06 8.72 -16.92
C LEU A 126 3.00 8.04 -17.91
N ASN A 127 2.55 7.83 -19.15
CA ASN A 127 3.40 7.28 -20.22
C ASN A 127 4.53 8.23 -20.59
N GLN A 128 4.29 9.55 -20.66
CA GLN A 128 5.34 10.56 -20.89
C GLN A 128 6.41 10.53 -19.80
N GLU A 129 6.01 10.39 -18.53
CA GLU A 129 6.96 10.31 -17.41
C GLU A 129 7.79 9.02 -17.45
N LYS A 130 7.18 7.92 -17.90
CA LYS A 130 7.90 6.67 -18.18
C LYS A 130 8.89 6.82 -19.34
N GLU A 131 8.49 7.43 -20.44
CA GLU A 131 9.36 7.70 -21.59
C GLU A 131 10.57 8.58 -21.23
N LYS A 132 10.40 9.51 -20.28
CA LYS A 132 11.50 10.32 -19.70
C LYS A 132 12.39 9.51 -18.73
N GLY A 133 12.05 8.29 -18.38
CA GLY A 133 12.78 7.44 -17.44
C GLY A 133 12.60 7.83 -15.97
N ARG A 134 11.63 8.70 -15.64
CA ARG A 134 11.39 9.16 -14.26
C ARG A 134 10.55 8.18 -13.44
N ILE A 135 9.81 7.29 -14.11
CA ILE A 135 9.08 6.17 -13.51
C ILE A 135 9.29 4.92 -14.38
N LYS A 136 9.34 3.72 -13.78
CA LYS A 136 9.45 2.48 -14.55
C LYS A 136 8.07 1.91 -14.89
N ILE A 137 7.21 1.79 -13.89
CA ILE A 137 5.81 1.38 -14.03
C ILE A 137 4.90 2.29 -13.21
N PHE A 138 3.60 2.21 -13.43
CA PHE A 138 2.64 3.04 -12.71
C PHE A 138 1.32 2.30 -12.45
N GLY A 139 0.49 2.91 -11.60
CA GLY A 139 -0.83 2.40 -11.23
C GLY A 139 -1.71 3.44 -10.56
N GLY A 140 -2.82 2.99 -10.00
CA GLY A 140 -3.79 3.84 -9.32
C GLY A 140 -4.10 3.38 -7.89
N SER A 141 -4.24 4.34 -6.98
CA SER A 141 -4.70 4.13 -5.61
C SER A 141 -6.08 4.73 -5.43
N ASN A 142 -6.98 3.94 -4.82
CA ASN A 142 -8.38 4.34 -4.66
C ASN A 142 -9.09 4.61 -6.00
N TRP A 143 -8.76 3.80 -6.98
CA TRP A 143 -9.41 3.75 -8.27
C TRP A 143 -10.50 2.67 -8.26
N THR A 144 -11.66 2.96 -8.89
CA THR A 144 -12.64 1.90 -9.15
C THR A 144 -12.10 0.93 -10.19
N ILE A 145 -12.58 -0.31 -10.18
CA ILE A 145 -12.10 -1.31 -11.15
C ILE A 145 -12.53 -0.95 -12.58
N GLU A 146 -13.68 -0.31 -12.76
CA GLU A 146 -14.16 0.17 -14.07
C GLU A 146 -13.21 1.21 -14.62
N ARG A 147 -12.80 2.18 -13.80
CA ARG A 147 -11.89 3.24 -14.19
C ARG A 147 -10.49 2.72 -14.51
N PHE A 148 -10.03 1.73 -13.72
CA PHE A 148 -8.76 1.04 -13.98
C PHE A 148 -8.80 0.27 -15.31
N LYS A 149 -9.90 -0.45 -15.60
CA LYS A 149 -10.13 -1.14 -16.88
C LYS A 149 -10.18 -0.16 -18.05
N GLU A 150 -10.87 0.98 -17.89
CA GLU A 150 -10.97 2.03 -18.90
C GLU A 150 -9.58 2.56 -19.31
N GLY A 151 -8.75 2.91 -18.33
CA GLY A 151 -7.38 3.37 -18.58
C GLY A 151 -6.52 2.32 -19.28
N ASN A 152 -6.61 1.06 -18.87
CA ASN A 152 -5.86 -0.02 -19.48
C ASN A 152 -6.35 -0.34 -20.91
N ALA A 153 -7.66 -0.30 -21.15
CA ALA A 153 -8.21 -0.47 -22.50
C ALA A 153 -7.75 0.65 -23.46
N TRP A 154 -7.70 1.89 -22.97
CA TRP A 154 -7.16 3.01 -23.74
C TRP A 154 -5.66 2.79 -24.06
N ALA A 155 -4.86 2.37 -23.08
CA ALA A 155 -3.44 2.10 -23.26
C ALA A 155 -3.20 1.02 -24.31
N GLN A 156 -3.93 -0.10 -24.24
CA GLN A 156 -3.86 -1.20 -25.24
C GLN A 156 -4.18 -0.69 -26.65
N LYS A 157 -5.26 0.08 -26.79
CA LYS A 157 -5.68 0.64 -28.09
C LYS A 157 -4.63 1.57 -28.70
N ASN A 158 -3.86 2.27 -27.88
CA ASN A 158 -2.87 3.26 -28.29
C ASN A 158 -1.42 2.75 -28.24
N ASN A 159 -1.19 1.44 -28.03
CA ASN A 159 0.14 0.85 -27.86
C ASN A 159 0.98 1.55 -26.79
N LYS A 160 0.34 1.90 -25.67
CA LYS A 160 0.95 2.54 -24.50
C LYS A 160 1.05 1.56 -23.34
N GLN A 161 1.87 1.89 -22.34
CA GLN A 161 1.97 1.13 -21.10
C GLN A 161 0.64 1.19 -20.33
N GLU A 162 0.17 0.02 -19.92
CA GLU A 162 -0.95 -0.11 -18.99
C GLU A 162 -0.55 0.19 -17.55
N MET A 163 -1.52 0.52 -16.72
CA MET A 163 -1.35 0.46 -15.27
C MET A 163 -1.08 -0.99 -14.85
N SER A 164 0.01 -1.19 -14.13
CA SER A 164 0.46 -2.51 -13.67
C SER A 164 -0.06 -2.86 -12.28
N ILE A 165 -0.42 -1.85 -11.48
CA ILE A 165 -0.70 -2.00 -10.05
C ILE A 165 -2.00 -1.29 -9.67
N LEU A 166 -2.89 -2.03 -8.99
CA LEU A 166 -3.99 -1.45 -8.23
C LEU A 166 -3.57 -1.35 -6.76
N ASN A 167 -3.63 -0.14 -6.20
CA ASN A 167 -3.20 0.17 -4.84
C ASN A 167 -4.39 0.62 -3.98
N ASN A 168 -5.35 -0.27 -3.78
CA ASN A 168 -6.52 -0.06 -2.91
C ASN A 168 -6.35 -0.80 -1.57
N ASN A 169 -7.28 -0.60 -0.64
CA ASN A 169 -7.34 -1.45 0.54
C ASN A 169 -7.65 -2.91 0.14
N LEU A 170 -6.91 -3.84 0.70
CA LEU A 170 -7.23 -5.27 0.69
C LEU A 170 -6.69 -5.88 1.98
N ALA A 171 -7.57 -6.35 2.84
CA ALA A 171 -7.24 -6.99 4.10
C ALA A 171 -8.24 -8.10 4.39
N LEU A 172 -7.89 -9.03 5.27
CA LEU A 172 -8.78 -10.12 5.68
C LEU A 172 -10.09 -9.56 6.28
N ALA A 173 -10.03 -8.50 7.11
CA ALA A 173 -11.22 -7.76 7.50
C ALA A 173 -11.66 -6.86 6.36
N LYS A 174 -12.91 -6.96 5.93
CA LYS A 174 -13.49 -6.11 4.88
C LYS A 174 -13.79 -4.72 5.43
N MET A 175 -13.31 -3.69 4.77
CA MET A 175 -13.55 -2.29 5.13
C MET A 175 -15.04 -1.96 4.98
N ILE A 176 -15.70 -1.56 6.06
CA ILE A 176 -17.12 -1.18 6.10
C ILE A 176 -17.33 0.33 6.02
N ASN A 177 -16.39 1.09 6.55
CA ASN A 177 -16.36 2.55 6.42
C ASN A 177 -14.99 2.98 5.91
N PRO A 178 -14.91 3.96 5.00
CA PRO A 178 -13.62 4.42 4.49
C PRO A 178 -12.77 5.05 5.60
N LEU A 179 -11.47 4.76 5.57
CA LEU A 179 -10.49 5.37 6.49
C LEU A 179 -10.43 6.89 6.35
N TRP A 180 -10.51 7.36 5.12
CA TRP A 180 -10.63 8.75 4.72
C TRP A 180 -11.61 8.84 3.55
N SER A 181 -12.20 10.00 3.35
CA SER A 181 -13.08 10.21 2.19
C SER A 181 -12.42 9.79 0.88
N GLY A 182 -13.15 9.06 0.05
CA GLY A 182 -12.69 8.56 -1.24
C GLY A 182 -11.74 7.34 -1.18
N CYS A 183 -11.56 6.71 -0.01
CA CYS A 183 -10.85 5.44 0.09
C CYS A 183 -11.71 4.28 -0.42
N LEU A 184 -11.12 3.40 -1.22
CA LEU A 184 -11.77 2.24 -1.81
C LEU A 184 -11.12 0.93 -1.36
N SER A 185 -11.93 -0.13 -1.28
CA SER A 185 -11.47 -1.48 -1.01
C SER A 185 -11.60 -2.35 -2.25
N SER A 186 -10.60 -3.20 -2.47
CA SER A 186 -10.61 -4.27 -3.49
C SER A 186 -11.32 -5.54 -3.03
N ASN A 187 -11.86 -5.59 -1.82
CA ASN A 187 -12.61 -6.74 -1.27
C ASN A 187 -14.02 -6.86 -1.87
N VAL A 188 -14.13 -6.76 -3.20
CA VAL A 188 -15.35 -6.95 -3.98
C VAL A 188 -15.08 -7.92 -5.11
N ASP A 189 -16.05 -8.80 -5.39
CA ASP A 189 -15.86 -9.93 -6.30
C ASP A 189 -15.38 -9.47 -7.69
N GLU A 190 -15.94 -8.42 -8.25
CA GLU A 190 -15.54 -7.93 -9.57
C GLU A 190 -14.06 -7.51 -9.64
N THR A 191 -13.54 -6.87 -8.60
CA THR A 191 -12.13 -6.49 -8.53
C THR A 191 -11.24 -7.73 -8.37
N LEU A 192 -11.61 -8.65 -7.49
CA LEU A 192 -10.85 -9.87 -7.27
C LEU A 192 -10.85 -10.76 -8.52
N ASP A 193 -11.96 -10.91 -9.23
CA ASP A 193 -12.07 -11.65 -10.48
C ASP A 193 -11.21 -11.03 -11.58
N TYR A 194 -11.20 -9.70 -11.68
CA TYR A 194 -10.33 -9.00 -12.63
C TYR A 194 -8.84 -9.24 -12.32
N LEU A 195 -8.42 -9.09 -11.08
CA LEU A 195 -7.03 -9.34 -10.67
C LEU A 195 -6.63 -10.81 -10.90
N ASN A 196 -7.52 -11.76 -10.59
CA ASN A 196 -7.31 -13.17 -10.83
C ASN A 196 -7.15 -13.50 -12.32
N SER A 197 -8.00 -12.93 -13.17
CA SER A 197 -7.99 -13.23 -14.61
C SER A 197 -6.85 -12.56 -15.36
N THR A 198 -6.43 -11.36 -14.95
CA THR A 198 -5.40 -10.57 -15.63
C THR A 198 -4.02 -10.70 -15.00
N GLN A 199 -3.92 -11.22 -13.77
CA GLN A 199 -2.69 -11.29 -12.99
C GLN A 199 -2.02 -9.91 -12.80
N LYS A 200 -2.80 -8.81 -12.87
CA LYS A 200 -2.34 -7.48 -12.49
C LYS A 200 -2.00 -7.47 -10.99
N SER A 201 -0.95 -6.74 -10.64
CA SER A 201 -0.46 -6.71 -9.27
C SER A 201 -1.35 -5.87 -8.36
N HIS A 202 -1.43 -6.27 -7.10
CA HIS A 202 -2.10 -5.51 -6.06
C HIS A 202 -1.13 -5.17 -4.92
N MET A 203 -1.06 -3.90 -4.56
CA MET A 203 -0.30 -3.42 -3.39
C MET A 203 -1.27 -2.85 -2.37
N SER A 204 -1.51 -3.61 -1.29
CA SER A 204 -2.56 -3.31 -0.31
C SER A 204 -2.10 -2.31 0.73
N TRP A 205 -2.68 -1.12 0.77
CA TRP A 205 -2.54 -0.28 1.95
C TRP A 205 -3.47 -0.74 3.08
N SER A 206 -3.09 -0.48 4.34
CA SER A 206 -3.77 -1.00 5.54
C SER A 206 -4.01 -2.52 5.48
N SER A 207 -3.05 -3.25 4.96
CA SER A 207 -3.07 -4.70 4.70
C SER A 207 -3.38 -5.56 5.94
N GLN A 208 -3.10 -5.05 7.14
CA GLN A 208 -3.38 -5.68 8.42
C GLN A 208 -4.59 -5.04 9.14
N ALA A 209 -5.49 -4.38 8.39
CA ALA A 209 -6.67 -3.69 8.92
C ALA A 209 -6.35 -2.78 10.13
N ARG A 210 -5.19 -2.08 10.07
CA ARG A 210 -4.73 -1.10 11.09
C ARG A 210 -4.66 -1.66 12.51
N GLY A 211 -4.41 -2.94 12.68
CA GLY A 211 -4.33 -3.58 13.98
C GLY A 211 -5.65 -4.17 14.50
N TYR A 212 -6.67 -4.30 13.65
CA TYR A 212 -7.95 -4.93 14.00
C TYR A 212 -7.77 -6.37 14.51
N PHE A 213 -6.76 -7.11 14.02
CA PHE A 213 -6.44 -8.48 14.43
C PHE A 213 -5.53 -8.59 15.66
N LEU A 214 -5.16 -7.47 16.29
CA LEU A 214 -4.46 -7.46 17.56
C LEU A 214 -5.40 -7.76 18.72
N ASP A 215 -4.84 -7.90 19.93
CA ASP A 215 -5.62 -7.96 21.16
C ASP A 215 -6.61 -6.77 21.27
N ASP A 216 -7.81 -7.03 21.79
CA ASP A 216 -8.88 -6.03 21.84
C ASP A 216 -8.48 -4.77 22.62
N LYS A 217 -7.67 -4.91 23.67
CA LYS A 217 -7.17 -3.76 24.42
C LYS A 217 -6.27 -2.89 23.54
N ILE A 218 -5.35 -3.51 22.80
CA ILE A 218 -4.44 -2.81 21.89
C ILE A 218 -5.23 -2.16 20.75
N THR A 219 -6.18 -2.89 20.17
CA THR A 219 -7.06 -2.38 19.10
C THR A 219 -7.85 -1.14 19.56
N ASN A 220 -8.39 -1.17 20.77
CA ASN A 220 -9.11 -0.03 21.36
C ASN A 220 -8.18 1.17 21.65
N GLU A 221 -6.95 0.92 22.10
CA GLU A 221 -5.94 1.98 22.29
C GLU A 221 -5.54 2.65 20.99
N ILE A 222 -5.40 1.86 19.89
CA ILE A 222 -5.12 2.38 18.55
C ILE A 222 -6.31 3.21 18.05
N GLU A 223 -7.55 2.70 18.17
CA GLU A 223 -8.76 3.44 17.81
C GLU A 223 -8.78 4.80 18.47
N LYS A 224 -8.62 4.83 19.79
CA LYS A 224 -8.62 6.07 20.57
C LYS A 224 -7.53 7.03 20.12
N LYS A 225 -6.30 6.57 19.94
CA LYS A 225 -5.20 7.41 19.48
C LYS A 225 -5.46 8.04 18.10
N ILE A 226 -6.09 7.29 17.19
CA ILE A 226 -6.39 7.78 15.85
C ILE A 226 -7.55 8.78 15.87
N THR A 227 -8.61 8.50 16.63
CA THR A 227 -9.79 9.37 16.72
C THR A 227 -9.52 10.65 17.51
N ASP A 228 -8.67 10.59 18.54
CA ASP A 228 -8.30 11.75 19.36
C ASP A 228 -7.17 12.59 18.74
N ALA A 229 -6.45 12.06 17.76
CA ALA A 229 -5.33 12.78 17.15
C ALA A 229 -5.81 13.91 16.23
N GLU A 230 -5.54 15.15 16.59
CA GLU A 230 -5.50 16.26 15.64
C GLU A 230 -4.28 16.09 14.74
N SER A 231 -4.46 15.56 13.53
CA SER A 231 -3.34 15.45 12.59
C SER A 231 -3.16 16.76 11.83
N SER A 232 -1.93 17.26 11.81
CA SER A 232 -1.54 18.53 11.19
C SER A 232 -1.80 18.62 9.67
N TRP A 233 -2.09 17.49 9.00
CA TRP A 233 -2.37 17.39 7.57
C TRP A 233 -3.85 17.09 7.26
N ARG A 234 -4.73 17.05 8.27
CA ARG A 234 -6.18 16.91 8.08
C ARG A 234 -6.83 18.28 7.91
N LYS A 235 -7.80 18.34 6.99
CA LYS A 235 -8.69 19.49 6.94
C LYS A 235 -9.63 19.45 8.16
N PRO A 236 -10.02 20.62 8.73
CA PRO A 236 -11.04 20.65 9.77
C PRO A 236 -12.30 19.91 9.29
N GLY A 237 -12.74 18.91 10.07
CA GLY A 237 -13.92 18.08 9.75
C GLY A 237 -13.62 16.76 9.04
N GLU A 238 -12.38 16.47 8.64
CA GLU A 238 -11.98 15.14 8.17
C GLU A 238 -11.58 14.25 9.36
N ASN A 239 -12.46 13.35 9.74
CA ASN A 239 -12.15 12.31 10.71
C ASN A 239 -11.44 11.16 10.02
N SER A 240 -10.26 10.76 10.50
CA SER A 240 -9.74 9.43 10.15
C SER A 240 -10.40 8.42 11.07
N SER A 241 -10.81 7.31 10.48
CA SER A 241 -11.39 6.22 11.23
C SER A 241 -10.30 5.24 11.67
N GLY A 242 -10.38 4.75 12.89
CA GLY A 242 -9.48 3.75 13.42
C GLY A 242 -9.91 2.33 13.01
N PRO A 243 -9.24 1.28 13.54
CA PRO A 243 -9.53 -0.10 13.18
C PRO A 243 -10.97 -0.53 13.49
N ILE A 244 -11.55 -0.07 14.59
CA ILE A 244 -12.93 -0.44 14.98
C ILE A 244 -13.91 0.29 14.08
N SER A 245 -13.77 1.61 13.94
CA SER A 245 -14.67 2.41 13.09
C SER A 245 -14.70 1.94 11.64
N CYS A 246 -13.59 1.41 11.13
CA CYS A 246 -13.47 0.97 9.74
C CYS A 246 -13.85 -0.48 9.49
N TYR A 247 -13.63 -1.35 10.46
CA TYR A 247 -13.68 -2.79 10.22
C TYR A 247 -14.63 -3.56 11.13
N ASP A 248 -15.13 -2.99 12.26
CA ASP A 248 -15.92 -3.76 13.20
C ASP A 248 -17.34 -4.06 12.67
N SER A 249 -17.56 -5.29 12.25
CA SER A 249 -18.83 -5.86 11.83
C SER A 249 -18.96 -7.29 12.35
N GLU A 250 -20.16 -7.86 12.31
CA GLU A 250 -20.39 -9.24 12.71
C GLU A 250 -19.49 -10.22 11.93
N ASP A 251 -19.46 -10.10 10.60
CA ASP A 251 -18.60 -10.89 9.74
C ASP A 251 -17.11 -10.74 10.04
N ASN A 252 -16.65 -9.53 10.31
CA ASN A 252 -15.24 -9.30 10.60
C ASN A 252 -14.84 -9.77 12.00
N ARG A 253 -15.77 -9.75 12.98
CA ARG A 253 -15.56 -10.39 14.28
C ARG A 253 -15.42 -11.90 14.13
N GLU A 254 -16.24 -12.53 13.27
CA GLU A 254 -16.08 -13.95 12.96
C GLU A 254 -14.75 -14.23 12.23
N ARG A 255 -14.33 -13.39 11.27
CA ARG A 255 -12.99 -13.50 10.64
C ARG A 255 -11.87 -13.39 11.67
N LYS A 256 -11.97 -12.43 12.61
CA LYS A 256 -10.98 -12.27 13.69
C LYS A 256 -10.92 -13.51 14.56
N LYS A 257 -12.06 -14.05 14.98
CA LYS A 257 -12.14 -15.28 15.75
C LYS A 257 -11.49 -16.45 15.01
N ARG A 258 -11.80 -16.64 13.73
CA ARG A 258 -11.20 -17.70 12.90
C ARG A 258 -9.70 -17.49 12.72
N ALA A 259 -9.25 -16.26 12.54
CA ALA A 259 -7.82 -15.95 12.48
C ALA A 259 -7.10 -16.28 13.81
N MET A 260 -7.74 -16.06 14.97
CA MET A 260 -7.20 -16.44 16.28
C MET A 260 -7.11 -17.96 16.44
N GLU A 261 -8.17 -18.70 16.07
CA GLU A 261 -8.17 -20.16 16.11
C GLU A 261 -7.11 -20.78 15.20
N LEU A 262 -6.91 -20.22 14.01
CA LEU A 262 -5.88 -20.69 13.09
C LEU A 262 -4.48 -20.34 13.57
N ALA A 263 -4.32 -19.17 14.16
CA ALA A 263 -3.06 -18.70 14.74
C ALA A 263 -2.60 -19.64 15.87
N GLU A 264 -3.50 -20.06 16.76
CA GLU A 264 -3.19 -21.04 17.80
C GLU A 264 -2.69 -22.37 17.20
N LYS A 265 -3.38 -22.88 16.17
CA LYS A 265 -2.98 -24.12 15.48
C LYS A 265 -1.62 -24.02 14.79
N LYS A 266 -1.29 -22.85 14.25
CA LYS A 266 -0.04 -22.61 13.50
C LYS A 266 1.10 -22.04 14.37
N GLY A 267 0.86 -21.76 15.66
CA GLY A 267 1.86 -21.22 16.58
C GLY A 267 2.30 -19.78 16.24
N CYS A 268 1.37 -18.96 15.77
CA CYS A 268 1.60 -17.58 15.38
C CYS A 268 0.52 -16.66 15.98
N SER A 269 0.44 -15.41 15.51
CA SER A 269 -0.60 -14.46 15.95
C SER A 269 -1.68 -14.25 14.88
N ALA A 270 -2.87 -13.79 15.30
CA ALA A 270 -3.98 -13.54 14.38
C ALA A 270 -3.64 -12.46 13.33
N HIS A 271 -2.82 -11.46 13.69
CA HIS A 271 -2.38 -10.46 12.71
C HIS A 271 -1.39 -11.03 11.69
N ASN A 272 -0.60 -12.05 12.05
CA ASN A 272 0.22 -12.78 11.07
C ASN A 272 -0.63 -13.59 10.10
N ILE A 273 -1.72 -14.22 10.57
CA ILE A 273 -2.70 -14.88 9.68
C ILE A 273 -3.31 -13.87 8.71
N ALA A 274 -3.73 -12.70 9.20
CA ALA A 274 -4.31 -11.65 8.37
C ALA A 274 -3.33 -11.11 7.32
N ALA A 275 -2.08 -10.87 7.70
CA ALA A 275 -1.03 -10.43 6.79
C ALA A 275 -0.69 -11.52 5.76
N SER A 276 -0.59 -12.79 6.20
CA SER A 276 -0.38 -13.93 5.32
C SER A 276 -1.52 -14.07 4.30
N TRP A 277 -2.77 -13.92 4.73
CA TRP A 277 -3.91 -13.93 3.81
C TRP A 277 -3.75 -12.87 2.70
N THR A 278 -3.32 -11.66 3.04
CA THR A 278 -3.16 -10.57 2.08
C THR A 278 -2.08 -10.86 1.04
N ILE A 279 -0.93 -11.42 1.45
CA ILE A 279 0.19 -11.69 0.51
C ILE A 279 0.06 -13.00 -0.28
N ASN A 280 -0.86 -13.87 0.08
CA ASN A 280 -1.08 -15.19 -0.55
C ASN A 280 -2.37 -15.23 -1.39
N GLN A 281 -2.74 -14.11 -2.02
CA GLN A 281 -3.80 -14.10 -3.01
C GLN A 281 -3.38 -14.86 -4.28
N SER A 282 -4.35 -15.21 -5.12
CA SER A 282 -4.13 -15.94 -6.38
C SER A 282 -3.59 -15.07 -7.54
N PHE A 283 -3.33 -13.82 -7.26
CA PHE A 283 -2.66 -12.84 -8.12
C PHE A 283 -1.46 -12.23 -7.40
N PRO A 284 -0.49 -11.59 -8.09
CA PRO A 284 0.64 -10.93 -7.44
C PRO A 284 0.16 -9.90 -6.42
N SER A 285 0.34 -10.21 -5.12
CA SER A 285 -0.16 -9.40 -4.02
C SER A 285 0.93 -9.07 -3.02
N PHE A 286 1.00 -7.79 -2.64
CA PHE A 286 1.99 -7.22 -1.74
C PHE A 286 1.28 -6.47 -0.61
N ALA A 287 1.82 -6.56 0.59
CA ALA A 287 1.25 -5.89 1.76
C ALA A 287 2.11 -4.68 2.16
N LEU A 288 1.54 -3.48 2.05
CA LEU A 288 2.13 -2.29 2.64
C LEU A 288 1.96 -2.37 4.16
N ILE A 289 3.09 -2.31 4.86
CA ILE A 289 3.15 -2.35 6.33
C ILE A 289 3.70 -1.02 6.86
N GLY A 290 3.21 -0.59 8.00
CA GLY A 290 3.60 0.69 8.62
C GLY A 290 4.14 0.54 10.03
N PRO A 291 5.20 -0.28 10.26
CA PRO A 291 5.80 -0.39 11.58
C PRO A 291 6.45 0.94 11.96
N ARG A 292 6.34 1.31 13.23
CA ARG A 292 7.00 2.49 13.80
C ARG A 292 8.32 2.13 14.48
N THR A 293 8.47 0.86 14.83
CA THR A 293 9.63 0.35 15.56
C THR A 293 10.09 -0.98 14.97
N ILE A 294 11.33 -1.35 15.24
CA ILE A 294 11.90 -2.66 14.88
C ILE A 294 11.03 -3.78 15.47
N ASN A 295 10.58 -3.65 16.71
CA ASN A 295 9.74 -4.67 17.35
C ASN A 295 8.41 -4.88 16.61
N GLU A 296 7.74 -3.79 16.14
CA GLU A 296 6.53 -3.91 15.33
C GLU A 296 6.81 -4.60 13.99
N LEU A 297 7.96 -4.31 13.36
CA LEU A 297 8.40 -5.00 12.15
C LEU A 297 8.60 -6.50 12.43
N ASP A 298 9.41 -6.83 13.44
CA ASP A 298 9.75 -8.22 13.78
C ASP A 298 8.52 -9.06 14.13
N THR A 299 7.51 -8.46 14.79
CA THR A 299 6.23 -9.16 15.05
C THR A 299 5.40 -9.40 13.80
N THR A 300 5.65 -8.68 12.71
CA THR A 300 4.96 -8.86 11.42
C THR A 300 5.63 -9.91 10.53
N LEU A 301 6.97 -10.01 10.54
CA LEU A 301 7.75 -10.89 9.66
C LEU A 301 7.30 -12.36 9.65
N PRO A 302 6.85 -12.98 10.76
CA PRO A 302 6.39 -14.37 10.75
C PRO A 302 5.24 -14.66 9.77
N CYS A 303 4.48 -13.65 9.32
CA CYS A 303 3.45 -13.83 8.30
C CYS A 303 3.99 -14.41 6.98
N LEU A 304 5.27 -14.21 6.70
CA LEU A 304 5.95 -14.69 5.50
C LEU A 304 6.11 -16.22 5.49
N ASP A 305 6.21 -16.84 6.65
CA ASP A 305 6.45 -18.29 6.79
C ASP A 305 5.13 -19.08 6.90
N ILE A 306 4.00 -18.39 6.99
CA ILE A 306 2.69 -19.00 7.09
C ILE A 306 2.18 -19.36 5.69
N GLU A 307 1.92 -20.66 5.48
CA GLU A 307 1.20 -21.15 4.31
C GLU A 307 -0.26 -21.37 4.67
N LEU A 308 -1.15 -20.77 3.91
CA LEU A 308 -2.60 -20.97 4.03
C LEU A 308 -3.09 -21.89 2.92
N THR A 309 -3.77 -22.99 3.28
CA THR A 309 -4.41 -23.84 2.29
C THR A 309 -5.63 -23.14 1.68
N LYS A 310 -6.12 -23.65 0.55
CA LYS A 310 -7.33 -23.10 -0.08
C LYS A 310 -8.54 -23.22 0.85
N GLU A 311 -8.62 -24.30 1.61
CA GLU A 311 -9.68 -24.53 2.59
C GLU A 311 -9.59 -23.51 3.75
N GLU A 312 -8.37 -23.22 4.25
CA GLU A 312 -8.15 -22.21 5.28
C GLU A 312 -8.51 -20.80 4.78
N ILE A 313 -8.14 -20.46 3.52
CA ILE A 313 -8.51 -19.19 2.89
C ILE A 313 -10.03 -19.06 2.77
N ASN A 314 -10.72 -20.09 2.25
CA ASN A 314 -12.17 -20.10 2.14
C ASN A 314 -12.83 -19.96 3.52
N TRP A 315 -12.33 -20.70 4.50
CA TRP A 315 -12.83 -20.61 5.87
C TRP A 315 -12.66 -19.22 6.47
N LEU A 316 -11.49 -18.59 6.29
CA LEU A 316 -11.26 -17.19 6.70
C LEU A 316 -12.16 -16.20 5.96
N ASN A 317 -12.50 -16.47 4.69
CA ASN A 317 -13.41 -15.66 3.88
C ASN A 317 -14.88 -15.81 4.26
N LEU A 318 -15.23 -16.76 5.14
CA LEU A 318 -16.61 -17.13 5.53
C LEU A 318 -17.39 -17.81 4.39
N SER A 319 -16.70 -18.51 3.49
CA SER A 319 -17.28 -19.25 2.36
C SER A 319 -17.17 -20.77 2.55
#